data_9a9d82cf74a30346946ecd0753d195b6
#
_entry.id   9a9d82cf74a30346946ecd0753d195b6
#
_cell.length_a   1.000
_cell.length_b   1.000
_cell.length_c   1.000
_cell.angle_alpha   90.00
_cell.angle_beta   90.00
_cell.angle_gamma   90.00
#
_symmetry.space_group_name_H-M   'P 1'
#
loop_
_entity.id
_entity.type
_entity.pdbx_description
1 polymer ?
#
loop_
_entity_poly.entity_id
_entity_poly.type
_entity_poly.pdbx_seq_one_letter_code
_entity_poly.pdbx_strand_id
1 'polypeptide(L)'
;TDVGPVEINVPRDRQGTFSPILLPKHARQFSGFDDKIIAMYARGMSTRDISAFLEEQYGIGVSAEYVSTVTDHVLEDVEAWQSRPLNSMYPVVFFDAMRVKIRSGMVVKPMAVHIALGIASDGSRDVLGMWIAENEGASFWASVFNNLKTRGVEDILIAVTDGLKGMTEALEVVFPRTEHQTCIVHLIRSSTAFISHRDRKAVCDGLKPVYQATDAVEAERALEVFAESPMG
;
A
#
# COMPACT_ATOMS: atom_id res chain seq x y z
N THR A 1 12.16 -18.96 -32.29
CA THR A 1 11.07 -18.59 -33.20
C THR A 1 10.31 -19.86 -33.56
N ASP A 2 9.04 -19.77 -33.90
CA ASP A 2 8.18 -20.90 -34.33
C ASP A 2 8.73 -21.64 -35.57
N VAL A 3 9.87 -21.22 -36.09
CA VAL A 3 10.52 -21.73 -37.30
C VAL A 3 11.82 -22.51 -36.98
N GLY A 4 12.09 -22.78 -35.69
CA GLY A 4 13.30 -23.50 -35.28
C GLY A 4 14.55 -22.61 -35.14
N PRO A 5 15.72 -23.20 -34.86
CA PRO A 5 16.97 -22.47 -34.69
C PRO A 5 17.37 -21.75 -35.98
N VAL A 6 17.63 -20.44 -35.84
CA VAL A 6 18.12 -19.60 -36.93
C VAL A 6 19.63 -19.43 -36.78
N GLU A 7 20.38 -19.85 -37.77
CA GLU A 7 21.83 -19.66 -37.83
C GLU A 7 22.12 -18.21 -38.22
N ILE A 8 22.65 -17.43 -37.32
CA ILE A 8 22.98 -16.02 -37.53
C ILE A 8 24.48 -15.90 -37.74
N ASN A 9 24.89 -15.49 -38.95
CA ASN A 9 26.27 -15.23 -39.26
C ASN A 9 26.62 -13.79 -38.83
N VAL A 10 27.30 -13.64 -37.71
CA VAL A 10 27.69 -12.33 -37.15
C VAL A 10 29.02 -11.88 -37.78
N PRO A 11 29.04 -10.83 -38.62
CA PRO A 11 30.29 -10.34 -39.22
C PRO A 11 31.24 -9.83 -38.09
N ARG A 12 32.51 -10.19 -38.21
CA ARG A 12 33.54 -9.82 -37.23
C ARG A 12 34.06 -8.42 -37.50
N ASP A 13 33.73 -7.47 -36.63
CA ASP A 13 34.33 -6.13 -36.68
C ASP A 13 35.75 -6.17 -36.09
N ARG A 14 36.74 -6.17 -36.97
CA ARG A 14 38.17 -6.21 -36.61
C ARG A 14 38.66 -4.91 -35.97
N GLN A 15 38.00 -3.81 -36.20
CA GLN A 15 38.38 -2.48 -35.67
C GLN A 15 37.60 -2.09 -34.41
N GLY A 16 36.58 -2.87 -34.01
CA GLY A 16 35.78 -2.65 -32.80
C GLY A 16 34.94 -1.37 -32.82
N THR A 17 34.73 -0.76 -33.99
CA THR A 17 34.03 0.53 -34.12
C THR A 17 32.52 0.39 -34.22
N PHE A 18 32.01 -0.80 -34.53
CA PHE A 18 30.59 -1.05 -34.63
C PHE A 18 29.97 -1.13 -33.23
N SER A 19 29.05 -0.22 -32.91
CA SER A 19 28.22 -0.26 -31.72
C SER A 19 26.78 -0.61 -32.11
N PRO A 20 26.27 -1.82 -31.76
CA PRO A 20 24.90 -2.19 -32.08
C PRO A 20 23.89 -1.28 -31.37
N ILE A 21 22.88 -0.78 -32.11
CA ILE A 21 21.85 0.11 -31.58
C ILE A 21 20.85 -0.68 -30.73
N LEU A 22 20.55 -1.93 -31.10
CA LEU A 22 19.56 -2.77 -30.42
C LEU A 22 20.08 -3.41 -29.12
N LEU A 23 21.38 -3.76 -29.10
CA LEU A 23 22.05 -4.34 -27.94
C LEU A 23 23.47 -3.82 -27.87
N PRO A 24 23.81 -2.88 -26.99
CA PRO A 24 25.17 -2.43 -26.78
C PRO A 24 26.13 -3.59 -26.49
N LYS A 25 27.36 -3.53 -26.99
CA LYS A 25 28.39 -4.51 -26.63
C LYS A 25 28.51 -4.60 -25.10
N HIS A 26 28.50 -5.82 -24.58
CA HIS A 26 28.57 -6.12 -23.14
C HIS A 26 27.31 -5.79 -22.33
N ALA A 27 26.20 -5.40 -22.93
CA ALA A 27 24.93 -5.30 -22.23
C ALA A 27 24.51 -6.70 -21.76
N ARG A 28 24.52 -6.90 -20.46
CA ARG A 28 24.04 -8.14 -19.81
C ARG A 28 22.57 -8.09 -19.43
N GLN A 29 21.93 -6.94 -19.63
CA GLN A 29 20.54 -6.68 -19.25
C GLN A 29 19.81 -5.97 -20.39
N PHE A 30 18.56 -6.35 -20.62
CA PHE A 30 17.64 -5.63 -21.50
C PHE A 30 16.96 -4.53 -20.67
N SER A 31 17.00 -3.28 -21.15
CA SER A 31 16.24 -2.20 -20.52
C SER A 31 14.76 -2.59 -20.37
N GLY A 32 14.22 -2.49 -19.15
CA GLY A 32 12.84 -2.85 -18.84
C GLY A 32 12.59 -4.36 -18.59
N PHE A 33 13.62 -5.22 -18.61
CA PHE A 33 13.46 -6.63 -18.24
C PHE A 33 13.30 -6.78 -16.74
N ASP A 34 14.10 -6.05 -15.96
CA ASP A 34 14.02 -6.03 -14.51
C ASP A 34 12.67 -5.50 -14.04
N ASP A 35 12.13 -4.48 -14.71
CA ASP A 35 10.78 -3.95 -14.43
C ASP A 35 9.68 -5.01 -14.61
N LYS A 36 9.83 -5.91 -15.58
CA LYS A 36 8.88 -7.02 -15.77
C LYS A 36 8.99 -8.07 -14.68
N ILE A 37 10.21 -8.39 -14.24
CA ILE A 37 10.45 -9.28 -13.10
C ILE A 37 9.81 -8.68 -11.84
N ILE A 38 10.06 -7.40 -11.58
CA ILE A 38 9.47 -6.66 -10.45
C ILE A 38 7.94 -6.68 -10.52
N ALA A 39 7.37 -6.43 -11.71
CA ALA A 39 5.92 -6.45 -11.91
C ALA A 39 5.28 -7.83 -11.68
N MET A 40 5.97 -8.93 -12.03
CA MET A 40 5.53 -10.30 -11.74
C MET A 40 5.64 -10.62 -10.25
N TYR A 41 6.73 -10.22 -9.61
CA TYR A 41 6.94 -10.38 -8.17
C TYR A 41 5.90 -9.60 -7.36
N ALA A 42 5.61 -8.36 -7.72
CA ALA A 42 4.56 -7.53 -7.11
C ALA A 42 3.14 -8.12 -7.24
N ARG A 43 2.91 -8.99 -8.24
CA ARG A 43 1.67 -9.77 -8.39
C ARG A 43 1.63 -11.04 -7.56
N GLY A 44 2.65 -11.31 -6.75
CA GLY A 44 2.73 -12.42 -5.83
C GLY A 44 3.37 -13.69 -6.40
N MET A 45 4.00 -13.64 -7.56
CA MET A 45 4.76 -14.78 -8.08
C MET A 45 6.04 -14.99 -7.26
N SER A 46 6.37 -16.25 -6.95
CA SER A 46 7.65 -16.56 -6.34
C SER A 46 8.80 -16.40 -7.34
N THR A 47 10.04 -16.26 -6.85
CA THR A 47 11.23 -16.18 -7.72
C THR A 47 11.36 -17.40 -8.64
N ARG A 48 10.94 -18.58 -8.19
CA ARG A 48 10.93 -19.81 -8.99
C ARG A 48 9.82 -19.79 -10.05
N ASP A 49 8.62 -19.32 -9.71
CA ASP A 49 7.52 -19.19 -10.65
C ASP A 49 7.85 -18.20 -11.76
N ILE A 50 8.51 -17.09 -11.42
CA ILE A 50 8.98 -16.09 -12.40
C ILE A 50 10.02 -16.71 -13.34
N SER A 51 10.98 -17.44 -12.80
CA SER A 51 11.98 -18.18 -13.59
C SER A 51 11.34 -19.16 -14.56
N ALA A 52 10.42 -20.00 -14.05
CA ALA A 52 9.70 -20.97 -14.87
C ALA A 52 8.83 -20.30 -15.95
N PHE A 53 8.12 -19.24 -15.58
CA PHE A 53 7.29 -18.47 -16.51
C PHE A 53 8.10 -17.84 -17.65
N LEU A 54 9.26 -17.26 -17.34
CA LEU A 54 10.14 -16.64 -18.35
C LEU A 54 10.71 -17.69 -19.30
N GLU A 55 11.08 -18.86 -18.80
CA GLU A 55 11.54 -19.97 -19.63
C GLU A 55 10.44 -20.50 -20.53
N GLU A 56 9.25 -20.78 -19.96
CA GLU A 56 8.12 -21.37 -20.69
C GLU A 56 7.55 -20.43 -21.76
N GLN A 57 7.38 -19.15 -21.45
CA GLN A 57 6.70 -18.20 -22.34
C GLN A 57 7.64 -17.49 -23.33
N TYR A 58 8.89 -17.32 -22.96
CA TYR A 58 9.85 -16.51 -23.74
C TYR A 58 11.12 -17.26 -24.10
N GLY A 59 11.31 -18.50 -23.62
CA GLY A 59 12.56 -19.26 -23.81
C GLY A 59 13.78 -18.58 -23.17
N ILE A 60 13.54 -17.75 -22.13
CA ILE A 60 14.60 -17.01 -21.45
C ILE A 60 14.95 -17.73 -20.15
N GLY A 61 16.08 -18.43 -20.14
CA GLY A 61 16.62 -19.10 -18.96
C GLY A 61 17.18 -18.09 -17.96
N VAL A 62 16.37 -17.72 -16.96
CA VAL A 62 16.76 -16.85 -15.85
C VAL A 62 16.77 -17.66 -14.58
N SER A 63 17.85 -17.60 -13.79
CA SER A 63 17.91 -18.30 -12.51
C SER A 63 17.02 -17.62 -11.46
N ALA A 64 16.47 -18.41 -10.54
CA ALA A 64 15.72 -17.87 -9.40
C ALA A 64 16.59 -16.94 -8.52
N GLU A 65 17.90 -17.17 -8.50
CA GLU A 65 18.88 -16.32 -7.82
C GLU A 65 19.02 -14.94 -8.48
N TYR A 66 19.03 -14.89 -9.83
CA TYR A 66 19.01 -13.62 -10.56
C TYR A 66 17.72 -12.85 -10.28
N VAL A 67 16.56 -13.53 -10.30
CA VAL A 67 15.26 -12.91 -9.95
C VAL A 67 15.32 -12.34 -8.52
N SER A 68 15.92 -13.07 -7.57
CA SER A 68 16.11 -12.59 -6.19
C SER A 68 16.96 -11.33 -6.16
N THR A 69 18.08 -11.30 -6.90
CA THR A 69 18.94 -10.11 -6.98
C THR A 69 18.19 -8.89 -7.51
N VAL A 70 17.37 -9.06 -8.56
CA VAL A 70 16.56 -7.98 -9.12
C VAL A 70 15.53 -7.47 -8.09
N THR A 71 14.88 -8.39 -7.37
CA THR A 71 13.90 -8.01 -6.34
C THR A 71 14.54 -7.39 -5.10
N ASP A 72 15.77 -7.75 -4.77
CA ASP A 72 16.52 -7.17 -3.65
C ASP A 72 16.88 -5.69 -3.90
N HIS A 73 17.16 -5.29 -5.15
CA HIS A 73 17.36 -3.87 -5.50
C HIS A 73 16.12 -3.01 -5.22
N VAL A 74 14.91 -3.59 -5.34
CA VAL A 74 13.67 -2.87 -5.00
C VAL A 74 13.56 -2.55 -3.52
N LEU A 75 14.20 -3.35 -2.65
CA LEU A 75 14.20 -3.08 -1.21
C LEU A 75 14.91 -1.76 -0.89
N GLU A 76 16.01 -1.45 -1.57
CA GLU A 76 16.71 -0.17 -1.42
C GLU A 76 15.82 1.01 -1.82
N ASP A 77 15.07 0.89 -2.92
CA ASP A 77 14.11 1.90 -3.36
C ASP A 77 12.94 2.05 -2.37
N VAL A 78 12.45 0.93 -1.82
CA VAL A 78 11.39 0.92 -0.79
C VAL A 78 11.89 1.57 0.49
N GLU A 79 13.10 1.29 0.94
CA GLU A 79 13.71 1.91 2.11
C GLU A 79 13.93 3.42 1.90
N ALA A 80 14.41 3.83 0.74
CA ALA A 80 14.56 5.23 0.36
C ALA A 80 13.19 5.94 0.33
N TRP A 81 12.18 5.30 -0.25
CA TRP A 81 10.81 5.81 -0.25
C TRP A 81 10.24 5.92 1.17
N GLN A 82 10.41 4.90 2.01
CA GLN A 82 9.90 4.86 3.38
C GLN A 82 10.58 5.91 4.28
N SER A 83 11.83 6.28 3.99
CA SER A 83 12.61 7.25 4.75
C SER A 83 12.59 8.67 4.17
N ARG A 84 11.97 8.88 3.00
CA ARG A 84 11.97 10.19 2.33
C ARG A 84 11.39 11.31 3.19
N PRO A 85 11.84 12.56 3.01
CA PRO A 85 11.21 13.73 3.62
C PRO A 85 9.73 13.84 3.23
N LEU A 86 8.92 14.32 4.16
CA LEU A 86 7.48 14.56 3.98
C LEU A 86 7.18 16.05 4.08
N ASN A 87 5.97 16.45 3.66
CA ASN A 87 5.50 17.81 3.87
C ASN A 87 5.37 18.10 5.37
N SER A 88 5.58 19.36 5.76
CA SER A 88 5.48 19.77 7.16
C SER A 88 4.05 19.71 7.70
N MET A 89 3.02 19.80 6.82
CA MET A 89 1.63 19.79 7.22
C MET A 89 0.76 18.96 6.26
N TYR A 90 -0.15 18.18 6.87
CA TYR A 90 -1.21 17.46 6.16
C TYR A 90 -2.58 17.81 6.76
N PRO A 91 -3.52 18.38 5.98
CA PRO A 91 -4.89 18.63 6.42
C PRO A 91 -5.60 17.38 6.92
N VAL A 92 -5.45 16.26 6.24
CA VAL A 92 -6.05 14.98 6.64
C VAL A 92 -5.07 13.85 6.43
N VAL A 93 -4.95 12.96 7.40
CA VAL A 93 -4.23 11.69 7.27
C VAL A 93 -5.17 10.54 7.64
N PHE A 94 -5.32 9.60 6.74
CA PHE A 94 -6.02 8.34 6.98
C PHE A 94 -5.04 7.27 7.43
N PHE A 95 -5.36 6.60 8.51
CA PHE A 95 -4.63 5.42 8.98
C PHE A 95 -5.54 4.21 8.86
N ASP A 96 -5.09 3.22 8.11
CA ASP A 96 -5.82 1.98 7.85
C ASP A 96 -4.90 0.78 8.02
N ALA A 97 -5.46 -0.38 8.28
CA ALA A 97 -4.71 -1.61 8.43
C ALA A 97 -5.33 -2.74 7.60
N MET A 98 -4.47 -3.45 6.87
CA MET A 98 -4.86 -4.67 6.18
C MET A 98 -4.14 -5.88 6.78
N ARG A 99 -4.87 -6.99 6.93
CA ARG A 99 -4.27 -8.24 7.38
C ARG A 99 -3.79 -9.06 6.21
N VAL A 100 -2.50 -9.37 6.21
CA VAL A 100 -1.84 -10.19 5.19
C VAL A 100 -1.17 -11.39 5.82
N LYS A 101 -1.06 -12.48 5.07
CA LYS A 101 -0.30 -13.66 5.50
C LYS A 101 1.15 -13.49 5.06
N ILE A 102 2.04 -13.29 6.01
CA ILE A 102 3.48 -13.14 5.77
C ILE A 102 4.21 -14.41 6.22
N ARG A 103 5.07 -14.93 5.34
CA ARG A 103 5.97 -16.02 5.68
C ARG A 103 7.19 -15.48 6.40
N SER A 104 7.42 -15.91 7.63
CA SER A 104 8.64 -15.66 8.39
C SER A 104 9.31 -17.01 8.66
N GLY A 105 10.37 -17.31 7.93
CA GLY A 105 11.02 -18.62 7.94
C GLY A 105 10.09 -19.75 7.47
N MET A 106 9.85 -20.74 8.32
CA MET A 106 8.99 -21.90 8.05
C MET A 106 7.52 -21.68 8.42
N VAL A 107 7.17 -20.55 9.04
CA VAL A 107 5.83 -20.27 9.57
C VAL A 107 5.17 -19.14 8.79
N VAL A 108 3.89 -19.33 8.45
CA VAL A 108 3.03 -18.29 7.87
C VAL A 108 2.18 -17.70 8.98
N LYS A 109 2.36 -16.41 9.26
CA LYS A 109 1.61 -15.68 10.29
C LYS A 109 0.73 -14.59 9.67
N PRO A 110 -0.49 -14.37 10.20
CA PRO A 110 -1.24 -13.17 9.87
C PRO A 110 -0.57 -11.95 10.51
N MET A 111 -0.17 -10.98 9.69
CA MET A 111 0.41 -9.70 10.13
C MET A 111 -0.49 -8.56 9.71
N ALA A 112 -0.53 -7.48 10.49
CA ALA A 112 -1.17 -6.25 10.09
C ALA A 112 -0.15 -5.36 9.35
N VAL A 113 -0.53 -4.88 8.16
CA VAL A 113 0.19 -3.83 7.42
C VAL A 113 -0.60 -2.55 7.60
N HIS A 114 -0.03 -1.62 8.34
CA HIS A 114 -0.59 -0.30 8.59
C HIS A 114 -0.12 0.66 7.51
N ILE A 115 -1.03 1.47 6.99
CA ILE A 115 -0.77 2.44 5.93
C ILE A 115 -1.24 3.80 6.40
N ALA A 116 -0.39 4.82 6.22
CA ALA A 116 -0.78 6.22 6.38
C ALA A 116 -0.91 6.88 5.01
N LEU A 117 -2.12 7.38 4.69
CA LEU A 117 -2.43 8.11 3.48
C LEU A 117 -2.70 9.57 3.81
N GLY A 118 -1.79 10.45 3.44
CA GLY A 118 -1.91 11.90 3.61
C GLY A 118 -2.63 12.56 2.44
N ILE A 119 -3.45 13.56 2.76
CA ILE A 119 -3.98 14.52 1.80
C ILE A 119 -3.21 15.81 1.98
N ALA A 120 -2.51 16.25 0.95
CA ALA A 120 -1.77 17.51 0.98
C ALA A 120 -2.71 18.73 0.79
N SER A 121 -2.20 19.93 1.04
CA SER A 121 -2.97 21.18 0.94
C SER A 121 -3.51 21.49 -0.46
N ASP A 122 -2.90 20.93 -1.49
CA ASP A 122 -3.36 21.00 -2.89
C ASP A 122 -4.38 19.92 -3.27
N GLY A 123 -4.75 19.04 -2.31
CA GLY A 123 -5.66 17.92 -2.51
C GLY A 123 -5.00 16.65 -3.09
N SER A 124 -3.72 16.68 -3.35
CA SER A 124 -2.99 15.48 -3.78
C SER A 124 -2.91 14.44 -2.67
N ARG A 125 -2.83 13.16 -3.07
CA ARG A 125 -2.76 12.02 -2.15
C ARG A 125 -1.35 11.47 -2.14
N ASP A 126 -0.81 11.25 -0.95
CA ASP A 126 0.51 10.67 -0.76
C ASP A 126 0.47 9.54 0.28
N VAL A 127 1.04 8.39 -0.05
CA VAL A 127 1.22 7.31 0.93
C VAL A 127 2.46 7.65 1.76
N LEU A 128 2.23 8.09 3.00
CA LEU A 128 3.30 8.59 3.88
C LEU A 128 4.22 7.47 4.37
N GLY A 129 3.71 6.26 4.49
CA GLY A 129 4.49 5.10 4.89
C GLY A 129 3.62 3.86 5.11
N MET A 130 4.33 2.73 5.29
CA MET A 130 3.75 1.43 5.62
C MET A 130 4.55 0.80 6.77
N TRP A 131 3.85 0.21 7.74
CA TRP A 131 4.47 -0.45 8.89
C TRP A 131 3.82 -1.81 9.12
N ILE A 132 4.64 -2.81 9.40
CA ILE A 132 4.18 -4.18 9.65
C ILE A 132 4.31 -4.45 11.14
N ALA A 133 3.23 -4.90 11.77
CA ALA A 133 3.22 -5.26 13.18
C ALA A 133 2.40 -6.53 13.45
N GLU A 134 2.84 -7.32 14.44
CA GLU A 134 2.06 -8.43 14.99
C GLU A 134 1.01 -7.91 15.99
N ASN A 135 1.36 -6.88 16.76
CA ASN A 135 0.54 -6.29 17.80
C ASN A 135 0.42 -4.78 17.61
N GLU A 136 -0.78 -4.30 17.78
CA GLU A 136 -1.15 -2.89 17.74
C GLU A 136 -1.31 -2.37 19.16
N GLY A 137 -0.75 -1.21 19.47
CA GLY A 137 -0.86 -0.57 20.76
C GLY A 137 -0.29 0.84 20.75
N ALA A 138 -0.44 1.57 21.84
CA ALA A 138 -0.01 2.97 21.94
C ALA A 138 1.49 3.16 21.62
N SER A 139 2.35 2.24 22.05
CA SER A 139 3.79 2.29 21.76
C SER A 139 4.11 2.13 20.26
N PHE A 140 3.37 1.25 19.58
CA PHE A 140 3.52 1.08 18.11
C PHE A 140 3.10 2.37 17.41
N TRP A 141 1.93 2.94 17.73
CA TRP A 141 1.45 4.18 17.13
C TRP A 141 2.35 5.37 17.45
N ALA A 142 2.86 5.45 18.68
CA ALA A 142 3.87 6.47 19.03
C ALA A 142 5.13 6.35 18.14
N SER A 143 5.58 5.13 17.82
CA SER A 143 6.72 4.94 16.92
C SER A 143 6.40 5.36 15.49
N VAL A 144 5.19 5.07 14.98
CA VAL A 144 4.70 5.52 13.66
C VAL A 144 4.67 7.04 13.58
N PHE A 145 4.06 7.71 14.58
CA PHE A 145 3.97 9.17 14.59
C PHE A 145 5.34 9.85 14.75
N ASN A 146 6.22 9.30 15.58
CA ASN A 146 7.59 9.81 15.69
C ASN A 146 8.38 9.61 14.37
N ASN A 147 8.14 8.52 13.64
CA ASN A 147 8.72 8.34 12.30
C ASN A 147 8.24 9.44 11.35
N LEU A 148 6.94 9.76 11.32
CA LEU A 148 6.41 10.85 10.52
C LEU A 148 7.04 12.19 10.91
N LYS A 149 7.17 12.49 12.21
CA LYS A 149 7.85 13.68 12.73
C LYS A 149 9.32 13.78 12.28
N THR A 150 10.06 12.69 12.42
CA THR A 150 11.48 12.62 12.02
C THR A 150 11.65 12.90 10.53
N ARG A 151 10.65 12.56 9.73
CA ARG A 151 10.63 12.80 8.28
C ARG A 151 10.08 14.16 7.88
N GLY A 152 9.79 15.04 8.86
CA GLY A 152 9.45 16.44 8.64
C GLY A 152 7.99 16.82 8.87
N VAL A 153 7.10 15.89 9.25
CA VAL A 153 5.70 16.24 9.56
C VAL A 153 5.64 16.97 10.90
N GLU A 154 5.25 18.22 10.87
CA GLU A 154 5.11 19.09 12.05
C GLU A 154 3.67 19.10 12.56
N ASP A 155 2.69 19.01 11.64
CA ASP A 155 1.27 19.12 11.98
C ASP A 155 0.39 18.23 11.10
N ILE A 156 -0.64 17.64 11.73
CA ILE A 156 -1.74 16.93 11.10
C ILE A 156 -3.02 17.55 11.66
N LEU A 157 -3.90 18.10 10.82
CA LEU A 157 -5.11 18.71 11.35
C LEU A 157 -6.13 17.66 11.77
N ILE A 158 -6.40 16.67 10.91
CA ILE A 158 -7.36 15.60 11.16
C ILE A 158 -6.71 14.25 10.89
N ALA A 159 -6.74 13.36 11.90
CA ALA A 159 -6.37 11.95 11.76
C ALA A 159 -7.62 11.08 11.72
N VAL A 160 -7.81 10.32 10.65
CA VAL A 160 -8.96 9.43 10.46
C VAL A 160 -8.54 7.99 10.63
N THR A 161 -9.23 7.23 11.51
CA THR A 161 -8.91 5.83 11.81
C THR A 161 -10.15 4.94 11.87
N ASP A 162 -9.96 3.65 11.88
CA ASP A 162 -11.04 2.65 12.06
C ASP A 162 -11.30 2.28 13.55
N GLY A 163 -10.80 3.09 14.49
CA GLY A 163 -10.92 2.83 15.92
C GLY A 163 -9.76 1.98 16.47
N LEU A 164 -8.58 2.11 15.89
CA LEU A 164 -7.36 1.39 16.30
C LEU A 164 -6.98 1.69 17.76
N LYS A 165 -6.73 0.63 18.53
CA LYS A 165 -6.42 0.73 19.96
C LYS A 165 -5.08 1.45 20.18
N GLY A 166 -5.05 2.35 21.19
CA GLY A 166 -3.84 3.07 21.59
C GLY A 166 -3.42 4.19 20.64
N MET A 167 -4.22 4.46 19.61
CA MET A 167 -3.90 5.50 18.65
C MET A 167 -4.22 6.90 19.19
N THR A 168 -5.35 7.06 19.85
CA THR A 168 -5.75 8.34 20.46
C THR A 168 -4.69 8.81 21.45
N GLU A 169 -4.27 7.93 22.35
CA GLU A 169 -3.25 8.22 23.36
C GLU A 169 -1.90 8.60 22.71
N ALA A 170 -1.53 7.92 21.63
CA ALA A 170 -0.30 8.22 20.91
C ALA A 170 -0.39 9.56 20.15
N LEU A 171 -1.55 9.89 19.57
CA LEU A 171 -1.81 11.18 18.92
C LEU A 171 -1.71 12.34 19.91
N GLU A 172 -2.35 12.23 21.08
CA GLU A 172 -2.32 13.25 22.13
C GLU A 172 -0.89 13.58 22.60
N VAL A 173 0.00 12.58 22.59
CA VAL A 173 1.41 12.77 22.96
C VAL A 173 2.24 13.38 21.83
N VAL A 174 2.09 12.89 20.60
CA VAL A 174 3.00 13.24 19.50
C VAL A 174 2.47 14.42 18.68
N PHE A 175 1.16 14.47 18.45
CA PHE A 175 0.45 15.50 17.69
C PHE A 175 -0.74 16.04 18.48
N PRO A 176 -0.54 16.77 19.58
CA PRO A 176 -1.59 17.15 20.54
C PRO A 176 -2.65 18.11 19.97
N ARG A 177 -2.43 18.68 18.80
CA ARG A 177 -3.40 19.58 18.13
C ARG A 177 -4.22 18.86 17.07
N THR A 178 -3.96 17.57 16.83
CA THR A 178 -4.66 16.79 15.82
C THR A 178 -6.04 16.40 16.29
N GLU A 179 -7.07 16.70 15.49
CA GLU A 179 -8.43 16.20 15.72
C GLU A 179 -8.52 14.73 15.27
N HIS A 180 -8.93 13.85 16.19
CA HIS A 180 -9.10 12.44 15.87
C HIS A 180 -10.53 12.14 15.45
N GLN A 181 -10.70 11.60 14.25
CA GLN A 181 -11.99 11.25 13.66
C GLN A 181 -12.08 9.74 13.36
N THR A 182 -13.25 9.16 13.64
CA THR A 182 -13.52 7.77 13.26
C THR A 182 -13.88 7.70 11.76
N CYS A 183 -13.31 6.72 11.07
CA CYS A 183 -13.61 6.49 9.65
C CYS A 183 -15.06 6.07 9.46
N ILE A 184 -15.86 6.91 8.80
CA ILE A 184 -17.27 6.66 8.53
C ILE A 184 -17.47 5.36 7.75
N VAL A 185 -16.61 5.06 6.79
CA VAL A 185 -16.70 3.82 5.98
C VAL A 185 -16.59 2.59 6.87
N HIS A 186 -15.63 2.57 7.79
CA HIS A 186 -15.44 1.46 8.73
C HIS A 186 -16.56 1.40 9.76
N LEU A 187 -17.03 2.55 10.25
CA LEU A 187 -18.17 2.63 11.14
C LEU A 187 -19.43 2.00 10.51
N ILE A 188 -19.80 2.39 9.31
CA ILE A 188 -20.93 1.83 8.58
C ILE A 188 -20.75 0.33 8.30
N ARG A 189 -19.54 -0.08 7.89
CA ARG A 189 -19.23 -1.50 7.67
C ARG A 189 -19.41 -2.33 8.95
N SER A 190 -18.93 -1.83 10.06
CA SER A 190 -19.06 -2.49 11.38
C SER A 190 -20.51 -2.53 11.83
N SER A 191 -21.27 -1.44 11.70
CA SER A 191 -22.68 -1.36 12.05
C SER A 191 -23.55 -2.34 11.24
N THR A 192 -23.14 -2.64 10.00
CA THR A 192 -23.88 -3.55 9.12
C THR A 192 -23.33 -4.98 9.10
N ALA A 193 -22.34 -5.30 9.95
CA ALA A 193 -21.65 -6.60 9.92
C ALA A 193 -22.58 -7.80 10.19
N PHE A 194 -23.59 -7.60 11.05
CA PHE A 194 -24.55 -8.65 11.46
C PHE A 194 -25.86 -8.59 10.67
N ILE A 195 -25.98 -7.67 9.71
CA ILE A 195 -27.20 -7.50 8.91
C ILE A 195 -27.14 -8.41 7.69
N SER A 196 -28.31 -8.99 7.31
CA SER A 196 -28.40 -9.85 6.13
C SER A 196 -27.93 -9.11 4.86
N HIS A 197 -27.36 -9.83 3.90
CA HIS A 197 -26.94 -9.22 2.63
C HIS A 197 -28.09 -8.51 1.90
N ARG A 198 -29.32 -9.04 2.06
CA ARG A 198 -30.53 -8.49 1.45
C ARG A 198 -30.88 -7.11 1.99
N ASP A 199 -30.74 -6.92 3.31
CA ASP A 199 -31.21 -5.71 4.00
C ASP A 199 -30.11 -4.66 4.13
N ARG A 200 -28.83 -5.06 3.97
CA ARG A 200 -27.65 -4.20 4.15
C ARG A 200 -27.74 -2.90 3.34
N LYS A 201 -28.21 -2.98 2.10
CA LYS A 201 -28.34 -1.78 1.25
C LYS A 201 -29.34 -0.78 1.84
N ALA A 202 -30.50 -1.26 2.28
CA ALA A 202 -31.54 -0.39 2.85
C ALA A 202 -31.05 0.29 4.14
N VAL A 203 -30.37 -0.44 5.00
CA VAL A 203 -29.75 0.12 6.23
C VAL A 203 -28.66 1.15 5.89
N CYS A 204 -27.76 0.85 4.95
CA CYS A 204 -26.74 1.81 4.52
C CYS A 204 -27.37 3.09 3.93
N ASP A 205 -28.43 2.95 3.14
CA ASP A 205 -29.13 4.09 2.56
C ASP A 205 -29.85 4.91 3.64
N GLY A 206 -30.43 4.26 4.66
CA GLY A 206 -31.06 4.91 5.80
C GLY A 206 -30.08 5.67 6.72
N LEU A 207 -28.84 5.21 6.80
CA LEU A 207 -27.79 5.87 7.60
C LEU A 207 -27.13 7.06 6.87
N LYS A 208 -27.34 7.23 5.56
CA LYS A 208 -26.74 8.34 4.79
C LYS A 208 -27.04 9.72 5.36
N PRO A 209 -28.29 10.06 5.73
CA PRO A 209 -28.60 11.38 6.28
C PRO A 209 -27.80 11.71 7.53
N VAL A 210 -27.44 10.71 8.33
CA VAL A 210 -26.69 10.88 9.59
C VAL A 210 -25.29 11.43 9.30
N TYR A 211 -24.54 10.81 8.40
CA TYR A 211 -23.15 11.23 8.13
C TYR A 211 -23.03 12.27 7.02
N GLN A 212 -24.13 12.65 6.37
CA GLN A 212 -24.20 13.77 5.42
C GLN A 212 -24.80 15.03 6.05
N ALA A 213 -25.19 14.97 7.32
CA ALA A 213 -25.71 16.10 8.05
C ALA A 213 -24.70 17.26 8.11
N THR A 214 -25.19 18.47 8.09
CA THR A 214 -24.36 19.68 8.10
C THR A 214 -23.78 20.02 9.47
N ASP A 215 -24.45 19.52 10.53
CA ASP A 215 -24.03 19.69 11.92
C ASP A 215 -24.48 18.50 12.80
N ALA A 216 -24.04 18.52 14.07
CA ALA A 216 -24.32 17.47 15.03
C ALA A 216 -25.81 17.33 15.37
N VAL A 217 -26.55 18.44 15.39
CA VAL A 217 -27.99 18.46 15.73
C VAL A 217 -28.81 17.79 14.60
N GLU A 218 -28.47 18.10 13.38
CA GLU A 218 -29.10 17.45 12.22
C GLU A 218 -28.75 15.97 12.14
N ALA A 219 -27.47 15.60 12.46
CA ALA A 219 -27.04 14.20 12.52
C ALA A 219 -27.81 13.40 13.58
N GLU A 220 -27.97 13.96 14.78
CA GLU A 220 -28.73 13.33 15.87
C GLU A 220 -30.20 13.11 15.49
N ARG A 221 -30.85 14.14 14.92
CA ARG A 221 -32.22 14.02 14.41
C ARG A 221 -32.34 12.94 13.33
N ALA A 222 -31.39 12.88 12.38
CA ALA A 222 -31.38 11.87 11.34
C ALA A 222 -31.20 10.45 11.91
N LEU A 223 -30.41 10.31 12.98
CA LEU A 223 -30.22 9.04 13.68
C LEU A 223 -31.51 8.61 14.40
N GLU A 224 -32.22 9.53 15.07
CA GLU A 224 -33.51 9.24 15.69
C GLU A 224 -34.54 8.76 14.65
N VAL A 225 -34.66 9.48 13.52
CA VAL A 225 -35.56 9.08 12.42
C VAL A 225 -35.18 7.69 11.89
N PHE A 226 -33.89 7.39 11.79
CA PHE A 226 -33.45 6.06 11.38
C PHE A 226 -33.84 5.00 12.41
N ALA A 227 -33.65 5.25 13.70
CA ALA A 227 -33.98 4.33 14.80
C ALA A 227 -35.47 4.01 14.88
N GLU A 228 -36.34 4.95 14.51
CA GLU A 228 -37.83 4.76 14.44
C GLU A 228 -38.26 4.05 13.14
N SER A 229 -37.36 3.87 12.16
CA SER A 229 -37.66 3.19 10.91
C SER A 229 -37.68 1.66 11.08
N PRO A 230 -38.33 0.92 10.15
CA PRO A 230 -38.32 -0.55 10.18
C PRO A 230 -36.91 -1.20 10.08
N MET A 231 -35.88 -0.39 9.84
CA MET A 231 -34.48 -0.82 9.66
C MET A 231 -33.58 -0.45 10.85
N GLY A 232 -34.07 0.39 11.78
CA GLY A 232 -33.38 0.80 13.01
C GLY A 232 -33.62 -0.11 14.20
#